data_7924559902be91d64b6f6cd686544172
#
_entry.id   7924559902be91d64b6f6cd686544172
#
_cell.length_a   1.000
_cell.length_b   1.000
_cell.length_c   1.000
_cell.angle_alpha   90.00
_cell.angle_beta   90.00
_cell.angle_gamma   90.00
#
_symmetry.space_group_name_H-M   'P 1'
#
loop_
_entity.id
_entity.type
_entity.pdbx_description
1 polymer ?
#
loop_
_entity_poly.entity_id
_entity_poly.type
_entity_poly.pdbx_seq_one_letter_code
_entity_poly.pdbx_strand_id
1 'polypeptide(L)'
;LMAKCIMVQGTCSNAGKSLLCAALCRIFAQDGWRVAPFKSQNMALNSFVTRDGLEMGRAQVVQAQAAGVEPDVRMNPILLKPSSDVGSQVIVNGEVRGQMSAAAYFKMKKALIPEILSAYNSLAETVDIIVIEGAGSPAEINLKADDIVNMGLARLVDAPVLLAGDIDRGGVFAQLYGTVALLEPEERARIKGLLINKFRGDVEILRPGLAMLEEKTHLPVFGVVPYLNCLLYTSPSPRDA
;
A
#
# COMPACT_ATOMS: atom_id res chain seq x y z
N LEU A 1 23.62 -1.51 -8.19
CA LEU A 1 23.00 -1.12 -6.91
C LEU A 1 21.55 -1.60 -6.96
N MET A 2 21.09 -2.32 -5.93
CA MET A 2 19.67 -2.65 -5.82
C MET A 2 18.85 -1.37 -5.65
N ALA A 3 17.65 -1.33 -6.22
CA ALA A 3 16.72 -0.20 -6.07
C ALA A 3 16.48 0.12 -4.59
N LYS A 4 16.37 1.40 -4.26
CA LYS A 4 15.84 1.83 -2.96
C LYS A 4 14.32 1.60 -2.93
N CYS A 5 13.75 1.48 -1.74
CA CYS A 5 12.30 1.38 -1.63
C CYS A 5 11.75 2.25 -0.50
N ILE A 6 10.46 2.55 -0.60
CA ILE A 6 9.67 3.20 0.45
C ILE A 6 8.27 2.60 0.43
N MET A 7 7.70 2.34 1.60
CA MET A 7 6.39 1.72 1.71
C MET A 7 5.40 2.63 2.40
N VAL A 8 4.23 2.82 1.81
CA VAL A 8 3.10 3.54 2.41
C VAL A 8 2.11 2.52 2.97
N GLN A 9 1.94 2.53 4.28
CA GLN A 9 0.88 1.78 4.97
C GLN A 9 -0.18 2.74 5.50
N GLY A 10 -1.36 2.25 5.80
CA GLY A 10 -2.45 3.07 6.33
C GLY A 10 -3.04 2.48 7.60
N THR A 11 -3.61 3.32 8.44
CA THR A 11 -4.31 2.89 9.65
C THR A 11 -5.61 2.12 9.36
N CYS A 12 -6.12 2.22 8.13
CA CYS A 12 -7.33 1.53 7.68
C CYS A 12 -7.38 1.42 6.15
N SER A 13 -8.38 0.69 5.63
CA SER A 13 -8.77 0.77 4.22
C SER A 13 -9.20 2.20 3.89
N ASN A 14 -9.00 2.62 2.64
CA ASN A 14 -9.35 3.97 2.16
C ASN A 14 -8.60 5.13 2.84
N ALA A 15 -7.55 4.90 3.62
CA ALA A 15 -6.70 5.96 4.17
C ALA A 15 -5.99 6.81 3.10
N GLY A 16 -6.12 6.43 1.82
CA GLY A 16 -5.55 7.15 0.67
C GLY A 16 -4.18 6.66 0.25
N LYS A 17 -3.76 5.46 0.68
CA LYS A 17 -2.46 4.86 0.30
C LYS A 17 -2.17 4.92 -1.19
N SER A 18 -3.15 4.52 -2.01
CA SER A 18 -2.97 4.46 -3.48
C SER A 18 -2.65 5.82 -4.08
N LEU A 19 -3.31 6.89 -3.59
CA LEU A 19 -3.03 8.25 -4.05
C LEU A 19 -1.67 8.74 -3.58
N LEU A 20 -1.31 8.47 -2.32
CA LEU A 20 0.00 8.82 -1.78
C LEU A 20 1.13 8.11 -2.54
N CYS A 21 0.96 6.83 -2.86
CA CYS A 21 1.90 6.10 -3.71
C CYS A 21 2.00 6.68 -5.12
N ALA A 22 0.87 7.04 -5.74
CA ALA A 22 0.87 7.69 -7.06
C ALA A 22 1.59 9.05 -7.01
N ALA A 23 1.36 9.84 -5.95
CA ALA A 23 2.05 11.12 -5.75
C ALA A 23 3.57 10.93 -5.59
N LEU A 24 4.01 9.98 -4.76
CA LEU A 24 5.43 9.66 -4.60
C LEU A 24 6.07 9.17 -5.91
N CYS A 25 5.39 8.28 -6.64
CA CYS A 25 5.83 7.86 -7.97
C CYS A 25 6.03 9.06 -8.91
N ARG A 26 5.07 10.00 -8.91
CA ARG A 26 5.14 11.19 -9.74
C ARG A 26 6.28 12.12 -9.32
N ILE A 27 6.42 12.39 -8.03
CA ILE A 27 7.47 13.28 -7.48
C ILE A 27 8.85 12.72 -7.82
N PHE A 28 9.13 11.46 -7.51
CA PHE A 28 10.43 10.85 -7.81
C PHE A 28 10.73 10.81 -9.32
N ALA A 29 9.72 10.56 -10.15
CA ALA A 29 9.89 10.61 -11.60
C ALA A 29 10.21 12.02 -12.10
N GLN A 30 9.58 13.07 -11.52
CA GLN A 30 9.89 14.47 -11.83
C GLN A 30 11.28 14.88 -11.37
N ASP A 31 11.79 14.28 -10.30
CA ASP A 31 13.15 14.45 -9.80
C ASP A 31 14.19 13.68 -10.64
N GLY A 32 13.77 12.99 -11.71
CA GLY A 32 14.63 12.29 -12.65
C GLY A 32 14.99 10.85 -12.29
N TRP A 33 14.35 10.26 -11.25
CA TRP A 33 14.57 8.87 -10.89
C TRP A 33 13.72 7.92 -11.74
N ARG A 34 14.26 6.74 -12.05
CA ARG A 34 13.47 5.64 -12.61
C ARG A 34 12.67 5.01 -11.46
N VAL A 35 11.34 5.05 -11.54
CA VAL A 35 10.46 4.66 -10.45
C VAL A 35 9.45 3.62 -10.92
N ALA A 36 9.16 2.64 -10.08
CA ALA A 36 8.03 1.76 -10.27
C ALA A 36 7.19 1.64 -8.99
N PRO A 37 5.86 1.53 -9.10
CA PRO A 37 5.00 1.14 -7.99
C PRO A 37 5.11 -0.36 -7.75
N PHE A 38 4.77 -0.78 -6.51
CA PHE A 38 4.64 -2.19 -6.17
C PHE A 38 3.56 -2.41 -5.13
N LYS A 39 2.75 -3.43 -5.33
CA LYS A 39 1.80 -3.92 -4.34
C LYS A 39 1.74 -5.44 -4.43
N SER A 40 2.24 -6.12 -3.41
CA SER A 40 2.34 -7.58 -3.42
C SER A 40 1.02 -8.28 -3.72
N GLN A 41 -0.06 -7.82 -3.07
CA GLN A 41 -1.40 -8.34 -3.26
C GLN A 41 -2.41 -7.19 -3.34
N ASN A 42 -3.25 -7.20 -4.36
CA ASN A 42 -4.41 -6.32 -4.45
C ASN A 42 -5.70 -7.13 -4.41
N MET A 43 -6.75 -6.55 -3.86
CA MET A 43 -8.11 -7.08 -3.92
C MET A 43 -8.97 -6.05 -4.64
N ALA A 44 -9.39 -6.34 -5.87
CA ALA A 44 -10.14 -5.41 -6.69
C ALA A 44 -10.96 -6.15 -7.75
N LEU A 45 -12.18 -5.68 -8.01
CA LEU A 45 -12.99 -6.14 -9.16
C LEU A 45 -12.45 -5.55 -10.47
N ASN A 46 -12.00 -4.28 -10.42
CA ASN A 46 -11.47 -3.59 -11.59
C ASN A 46 -10.01 -3.96 -11.81
N SER A 47 -9.75 -4.58 -12.94
CA SER A 47 -8.42 -4.94 -13.40
C SER A 47 -8.07 -4.25 -14.71
N PHE A 48 -6.84 -4.42 -15.13
CA PHE A 48 -6.29 -3.94 -16.38
C PHE A 48 -5.51 -5.08 -17.04
N VAL A 49 -5.58 -5.18 -18.35
CA VAL A 49 -4.79 -6.14 -19.12
C VAL A 49 -3.60 -5.40 -19.74
N THR A 50 -2.40 -5.87 -19.44
CA THR A 50 -1.15 -5.33 -19.98
C THR A 50 -1.01 -5.65 -21.48
N ARG A 51 -0.02 -5.07 -22.14
CA ARG A 51 0.26 -5.35 -23.56
C ARG A 51 0.55 -6.83 -23.83
N ASP A 52 1.10 -7.53 -22.85
CA ASP A 52 1.41 -8.96 -22.94
C ASP A 52 0.21 -9.86 -22.60
N GLY A 53 -0.97 -9.27 -22.44
CA GLY A 53 -2.20 -10.02 -22.13
C GLY A 53 -2.34 -10.47 -20.68
N LEU A 54 -1.51 -9.96 -19.77
CA LEU A 54 -1.50 -10.31 -18.35
C LEU A 54 -2.36 -9.34 -17.52
N GLU A 55 -2.99 -9.83 -16.47
CA GLU A 55 -3.96 -9.08 -15.68
C GLU A 55 -3.36 -8.54 -14.39
N MET A 56 -3.58 -7.26 -14.09
CA MET A 56 -3.13 -6.59 -12.87
C MET A 56 -4.16 -5.61 -12.30
N GLY A 57 -3.97 -5.18 -11.05
CA GLY A 57 -4.85 -4.24 -10.38
C GLY A 57 -4.78 -2.84 -10.98
N ARG A 58 -5.94 -2.20 -11.18
CA ARG A 58 -6.05 -0.86 -11.78
C ARG A 58 -5.32 0.22 -10.99
N ALA A 59 -5.26 0.13 -9.68
CA ALA A 59 -4.56 1.12 -8.85
C ALA A 59 -3.07 1.22 -9.20
N GLN A 60 -2.40 0.09 -9.44
CA GLN A 60 -0.99 0.05 -9.82
C GLN A 60 -0.75 0.56 -11.24
N VAL A 61 -1.74 0.44 -12.12
CA VAL A 61 -1.72 1.08 -13.46
C VAL A 61 -1.66 2.59 -13.34
N VAL A 62 -2.52 3.19 -12.49
CA VAL A 62 -2.50 4.64 -12.25
C VAL A 62 -1.17 5.10 -11.66
N GLN A 63 -0.60 4.31 -10.76
CA GLN A 63 0.71 4.60 -10.16
C GLN A 63 1.85 4.48 -11.19
N ALA A 64 1.81 3.49 -12.08
CA ALA A 64 2.75 3.34 -13.19
C ALA A 64 2.67 4.55 -14.16
N GLN A 65 1.45 4.96 -14.51
CA GLN A 65 1.22 6.16 -15.32
C GLN A 65 1.75 7.43 -14.63
N ALA A 66 1.58 7.56 -13.32
CA ALA A 66 2.15 8.66 -12.54
C ALA A 66 3.68 8.66 -12.57
N ALA A 67 4.30 7.49 -12.56
CA ALA A 67 5.74 7.31 -12.73
C ALA A 67 6.23 7.51 -14.17
N GLY A 68 5.33 7.59 -15.16
CA GLY A 68 5.69 7.69 -16.57
C GLY A 68 6.19 6.39 -17.18
N VAL A 69 5.82 5.24 -16.60
CA VAL A 69 6.23 3.91 -17.08
C VAL A 69 5.02 3.07 -17.53
N GLU A 70 5.26 2.12 -18.43
CA GLU A 70 4.24 1.17 -18.84
C GLU A 70 3.84 0.26 -17.66
N PRO A 71 2.54 -0.04 -17.50
CA PRO A 71 2.09 -1.01 -16.52
C PRO A 71 2.68 -2.40 -16.79
N ASP A 72 3.24 -2.99 -15.74
CA ASP A 72 3.88 -4.30 -15.77
C ASP A 72 3.29 -5.16 -14.64
N VAL A 73 2.96 -6.40 -14.94
CA VAL A 73 2.34 -7.32 -13.98
C VAL A 73 3.19 -7.54 -12.73
N ARG A 74 4.51 -7.41 -12.83
CA ARG A 74 5.42 -7.47 -11.67
C ARG A 74 5.12 -6.40 -10.61
N MET A 75 4.45 -5.31 -10.98
CA MET A 75 4.01 -4.26 -10.05
C MET A 75 2.87 -4.71 -9.13
N ASN A 76 2.13 -5.76 -9.51
CA ASN A 76 1.07 -6.36 -8.73
C ASN A 76 0.99 -7.89 -8.98
N PRO A 77 1.91 -8.67 -8.41
CA PRO A 77 2.02 -10.10 -8.70
C PRO A 77 0.81 -10.93 -8.25
N ILE A 78 0.09 -10.48 -7.20
CA ILE A 78 -1.10 -11.20 -6.71
C ILE A 78 -2.31 -10.28 -6.82
N LEU A 79 -3.33 -10.72 -7.57
CA LEU A 79 -4.61 -10.05 -7.67
C LEU A 79 -5.73 -11.00 -7.25
N LEU A 80 -6.56 -10.57 -6.32
CA LEU A 80 -7.76 -11.27 -5.88
C LEU A 80 -8.99 -10.54 -6.42
N LYS A 81 -9.82 -11.23 -7.19
CA LYS A 81 -11.10 -10.71 -7.67
C LYS A 81 -12.22 -11.40 -6.90
N PRO A 82 -12.89 -10.71 -5.97
CA PRO A 82 -14.02 -11.27 -5.25
C PRO A 82 -15.08 -11.78 -6.25
N SER A 83 -15.49 -13.03 -6.10
CA SER A 83 -16.49 -13.67 -6.96
C SER A 83 -17.78 -14.04 -6.21
N SER A 84 -17.71 -14.06 -4.87
CA SER A 84 -18.80 -14.31 -3.95
C SER A 84 -18.42 -13.81 -2.56
N ASP A 85 -19.35 -13.86 -1.61
CA ASP A 85 -19.09 -13.46 -0.22
C ASP A 85 -17.98 -14.26 0.47
N VAL A 86 -17.67 -15.45 -0.05
CA VAL A 86 -16.73 -16.39 0.59
C VAL A 86 -15.55 -16.80 -0.30
N GLY A 87 -15.45 -16.27 -1.53
CA GLY A 87 -14.44 -16.71 -2.47
C GLY A 87 -13.95 -15.63 -3.43
N SER A 88 -12.76 -15.85 -3.97
CA SER A 88 -12.13 -14.99 -4.97
C SER A 88 -11.47 -15.79 -6.07
N GLN A 89 -11.46 -15.23 -7.28
CA GLN A 89 -10.55 -15.67 -8.33
C GLN A 89 -9.15 -15.18 -7.97
N VAL A 90 -8.20 -16.11 -7.92
CA VAL A 90 -6.80 -15.83 -7.61
C VAL A 90 -6.02 -15.73 -8.92
N ILE A 91 -5.36 -14.61 -9.12
CA ILE A 91 -4.50 -14.32 -10.27
C ILE A 91 -3.08 -14.13 -9.73
N VAL A 92 -2.13 -14.86 -10.32
CA VAL A 92 -0.71 -14.81 -9.93
C VAL A 92 0.11 -14.47 -11.17
N ASN A 93 0.92 -13.41 -11.07
CA ASN A 93 1.72 -12.90 -12.19
C ASN A 93 0.91 -12.68 -13.47
N GLY A 94 -0.34 -12.21 -13.31
CA GLY A 94 -1.26 -11.90 -14.40
C GLY A 94 -2.05 -13.08 -14.97
N GLU A 95 -1.83 -14.30 -14.49
CA GLU A 95 -2.51 -15.50 -14.93
C GLU A 95 -3.49 -16.04 -13.88
N VAL A 96 -4.66 -16.49 -14.33
CA VAL A 96 -5.67 -17.08 -13.44
C VAL A 96 -5.19 -18.44 -12.93
N ARG A 97 -5.08 -18.55 -11.60
CA ARG A 97 -4.76 -19.83 -10.91
C ARG A 97 -6.00 -20.61 -10.49
N GLY A 98 -7.15 -19.99 -10.46
CA GLY A 98 -8.43 -20.61 -10.12
C GLY A 98 -9.26 -19.86 -9.12
N GLN A 99 -10.37 -20.47 -8.69
CA GLN A 99 -11.26 -19.97 -7.65
C GLN A 99 -10.89 -20.58 -6.31
N MET A 100 -10.80 -19.76 -5.26
CA MET A 100 -10.49 -20.21 -3.91
C MET A 100 -11.40 -19.57 -2.89
N SER A 101 -11.80 -20.33 -1.88
CA SER A 101 -12.41 -19.74 -0.69
C SER A 101 -11.37 -18.91 0.09
N ALA A 102 -11.83 -17.94 0.87
CA ALA A 102 -10.96 -17.14 1.72
C ALA A 102 -10.10 -18.02 2.65
N ALA A 103 -10.68 -19.09 3.23
CA ALA A 103 -9.96 -20.02 4.09
C ALA A 103 -8.87 -20.82 3.36
N ALA A 104 -9.14 -21.27 2.12
CA ALA A 104 -8.15 -21.96 1.30
C ALA A 104 -7.01 -21.03 0.90
N TYR A 105 -7.34 -19.82 0.46
CA TYR A 105 -6.35 -18.80 0.13
C TYR A 105 -5.45 -18.46 1.33
N PHE A 106 -6.02 -18.30 2.51
CA PHE A 106 -5.28 -17.98 3.72
C PHE A 106 -4.20 -19.03 4.05
N LYS A 107 -4.53 -20.32 3.88
CA LYS A 107 -3.58 -21.43 4.09
C LYS A 107 -2.45 -21.43 3.04
N MET A 108 -2.74 -21.01 1.82
CA MET A 108 -1.79 -21.01 0.69
C MET A 108 -0.94 -19.74 0.61
N LYS A 109 -1.38 -18.65 1.21
CA LYS A 109 -0.87 -17.30 1.03
C LYS A 109 0.65 -17.18 1.20
N LYS A 110 1.23 -17.87 2.19
CA LYS A 110 2.70 -17.90 2.40
C LYS A 110 3.47 -18.58 1.26
N ALA A 111 2.87 -19.54 0.58
CA ALA A 111 3.50 -20.20 -0.55
C ALA A 111 3.67 -19.27 -1.77
N LEU A 112 3.01 -18.09 -1.76
CA LEU A 112 3.16 -17.07 -2.80
C LEU A 112 4.34 -16.11 -2.54
N ILE A 113 5.03 -16.19 -1.40
CA ILE A 113 6.18 -15.33 -1.09
C ILE A 113 7.28 -15.41 -2.15
N PRO A 114 7.68 -16.59 -2.67
CA PRO A 114 8.66 -16.67 -3.74
C PRO A 114 8.25 -15.92 -5.00
N GLU A 115 6.98 -15.99 -5.40
CA GLU A 115 6.41 -15.26 -6.57
C GLU A 115 6.48 -13.74 -6.34
N ILE A 116 6.10 -13.29 -5.14
CA ILE A 116 6.15 -11.88 -4.76
C ILE A 116 7.60 -11.36 -4.80
N LEU A 117 8.54 -12.11 -4.22
CA LEU A 117 9.95 -11.70 -4.18
C LEU A 117 10.61 -11.77 -5.56
N SER A 118 10.25 -12.75 -6.39
CA SER A 118 10.73 -12.84 -7.77
C SER A 118 10.29 -11.60 -8.58
N ALA A 119 9.00 -11.23 -8.50
CA ALA A 119 8.47 -10.04 -9.15
C ALA A 119 9.15 -8.77 -8.64
N TYR A 120 9.27 -8.62 -7.31
CA TYR A 120 9.92 -7.47 -6.69
C TYR A 120 11.39 -7.33 -7.10
N ASN A 121 12.18 -8.39 -7.00
CA ASN A 121 13.61 -8.37 -7.31
C ASN A 121 13.85 -8.07 -8.79
N SER A 122 13.10 -8.72 -9.68
CA SER A 122 13.17 -8.45 -11.12
C SER A 122 12.79 -7.00 -11.47
N LEU A 123 11.81 -6.42 -10.77
CA LEU A 123 11.46 -5.01 -10.93
C LEU A 123 12.58 -4.09 -10.40
N ALA A 124 13.19 -4.44 -9.27
CA ALA A 124 14.26 -3.69 -8.62
C ALA A 124 15.55 -3.59 -9.48
N GLU A 125 15.75 -4.51 -10.42
CA GLU A 125 16.86 -4.46 -11.37
C GLU A 125 16.67 -3.37 -12.45
N THR A 126 15.42 -2.93 -12.68
CA THR A 126 15.06 -2.04 -13.79
C THR A 126 14.88 -0.58 -13.38
N VAL A 127 14.77 -0.30 -12.08
CA VAL A 127 14.48 1.05 -11.55
C VAL A 127 15.43 1.45 -10.43
N ASP A 128 15.38 2.71 -10.03
CA ASP A 128 16.18 3.26 -8.93
C ASP A 128 15.39 3.27 -7.61
N ILE A 129 14.06 3.43 -7.70
CA ILE A 129 13.15 3.52 -6.55
C ILE A 129 11.91 2.68 -6.79
N ILE A 130 11.53 1.89 -5.77
CA ILE A 130 10.23 1.20 -5.73
C ILE A 130 9.36 1.84 -4.64
N VAL A 131 8.17 2.30 -5.04
CA VAL A 131 7.14 2.81 -4.13
C VAL A 131 6.14 1.68 -3.84
N ILE A 132 6.12 1.22 -2.60
CA ILE A 132 5.32 0.06 -2.19
C ILE A 132 4.03 0.52 -1.51
N GLU A 133 2.91 -0.04 -1.93
CA GLU A 133 1.60 0.17 -1.30
C GLU A 133 1.23 -1.02 -0.40
N GLY A 134 0.93 -0.75 0.87
CA GLY A 134 0.34 -1.73 1.79
C GLY A 134 -1.16 -1.95 1.55
N ALA A 135 -1.76 -2.88 2.25
CA ALA A 135 -3.19 -3.21 2.17
C ALA A 135 -3.86 -3.21 3.56
N GLY A 136 -5.03 -2.59 3.66
CA GLY A 136 -5.74 -2.50 4.94
C GLY A 136 -4.92 -1.76 6.00
N SER A 137 -4.75 -2.36 7.16
CA SER A 137 -3.97 -1.84 8.29
C SER A 137 -2.93 -2.85 8.76
N PRO A 138 -1.72 -2.43 9.15
CA PRO A 138 -0.74 -3.32 9.79
C PRO A 138 -1.14 -3.73 11.21
N ALA A 139 -2.15 -3.06 11.80
CA ALA A 139 -2.66 -3.36 13.12
C ALA A 139 -3.73 -4.46 13.14
N GLU A 140 -3.99 -5.13 12.02
CA GLU A 140 -4.85 -6.32 11.98
C GLU A 140 -4.08 -7.52 12.58
N ILE A 141 -3.89 -7.50 13.90
CA ILE A 141 -3.03 -8.44 14.65
C ILE A 141 -3.44 -9.90 14.53
N ASN A 142 -4.74 -10.16 14.31
CA ASN A 142 -5.29 -11.49 14.06
C ASN A 142 -4.85 -12.10 12.71
N LEU A 143 -4.36 -11.27 11.76
CA LEU A 143 -3.91 -11.68 10.43
C LEU A 143 -2.38 -11.63 10.28
N LYS A 144 -1.67 -11.23 11.34
CA LYS A 144 -0.24 -10.90 11.34
C LYS A 144 0.66 -12.08 10.97
N ALA A 145 0.33 -13.28 11.43
CA ALA A 145 1.15 -14.48 11.22
C ALA A 145 1.39 -14.80 9.74
N ASP A 146 0.45 -14.40 8.87
CA ASP A 146 0.48 -14.64 7.42
C ASP A 146 0.51 -13.34 6.61
N ASP A 147 1.06 -12.27 7.19
CA ASP A 147 1.15 -10.98 6.51
C ASP A 147 2.18 -11.00 5.38
N ILE A 148 1.71 -10.80 4.16
CA ILE A 148 2.52 -10.63 2.94
C ILE A 148 2.32 -9.26 2.28
N VAL A 149 1.61 -8.34 2.96
CA VAL A 149 1.14 -7.07 2.36
C VAL A 149 1.55 -5.81 3.13
N ASN A 150 1.81 -5.92 4.43
CA ASN A 150 2.18 -4.80 5.29
C ASN A 150 3.56 -5.03 5.95
N MET A 151 3.64 -5.22 7.27
CA MET A 151 4.92 -5.38 7.97
C MET A 151 5.66 -6.65 7.57
N GLY A 152 4.93 -7.72 7.21
CA GLY A 152 5.53 -8.93 6.66
C GLY A 152 6.29 -8.65 5.36
N LEU A 153 5.67 -7.94 4.41
CA LEU A 153 6.36 -7.52 3.18
C LEU A 153 7.50 -6.54 3.48
N ALA A 154 7.24 -5.52 4.32
CA ALA A 154 8.26 -4.53 4.69
C ALA A 154 9.54 -5.18 5.24
N ARG A 155 9.39 -6.27 6.02
CA ARG A 155 10.52 -7.05 6.53
C ARG A 155 11.24 -7.82 5.43
N LEU A 156 10.49 -8.44 4.50
CA LEU A 156 11.07 -9.25 3.42
C LEU A 156 11.93 -8.44 2.45
N VAL A 157 11.55 -7.18 2.19
CA VAL A 157 12.24 -6.29 1.23
C VAL A 157 13.01 -5.15 1.93
N ASP A 158 13.13 -5.20 3.25
CA ASP A 158 13.78 -4.20 4.11
C ASP A 158 13.28 -2.76 3.88
N ALA A 159 11.97 -2.59 3.71
CA ALA A 159 11.38 -1.31 3.41
C ALA A 159 11.19 -0.42 4.65
N PRO A 160 11.61 0.86 4.59
CA PRO A 160 11.13 1.89 5.49
C PRO A 160 9.66 2.20 5.22
N VAL A 161 8.90 2.50 6.29
CA VAL A 161 7.45 2.67 6.23
C VAL A 161 7.05 4.09 6.57
N LEU A 162 6.14 4.65 5.78
CA LEU A 162 5.33 5.82 6.11
C LEU A 162 3.93 5.34 6.49
N LEU A 163 3.47 5.70 7.68
CA LEU A 163 2.13 5.33 8.15
C LEU A 163 1.16 6.50 7.96
N ALA A 164 0.14 6.31 7.13
CA ALA A 164 -0.86 7.33 6.81
C ALA A 164 -2.17 7.11 7.56
N GLY A 165 -2.70 8.17 8.18
CA GLY A 165 -4.02 8.20 8.80
C GLY A 165 -4.98 9.11 8.03
N ASP A 166 -6.25 8.71 7.96
CA ASP A 166 -7.35 9.48 7.36
C ASP A 166 -8.01 10.38 8.42
N ILE A 167 -7.86 11.71 8.29
CA ILE A 167 -8.45 12.66 9.23
C ILE A 167 -9.92 12.99 8.91
N ASP A 168 -10.34 12.82 7.68
CA ASP A 168 -11.69 13.21 7.20
C ASP A 168 -12.81 12.44 7.94
N ARG A 169 -12.52 11.23 8.37
CA ARG A 169 -13.46 10.37 9.12
C ARG A 169 -13.44 10.59 10.64
N GLY A 170 -12.53 11.40 11.14
CA GLY A 170 -12.31 11.60 12.58
C GLY A 170 -11.48 10.49 13.24
N GLY A 171 -10.98 10.76 14.45
CA GLY A 171 -10.24 9.78 15.26
C GLY A 171 -8.81 9.47 14.78
N VAL A 172 -8.22 10.25 13.87
CA VAL A 172 -6.92 9.96 13.25
C VAL A 172 -5.79 9.81 14.27
N PHE A 173 -5.77 10.62 15.33
CA PHE A 173 -4.76 10.52 16.38
C PHE A 173 -4.80 9.19 17.11
N ALA A 174 -6.01 8.72 17.47
CA ALA A 174 -6.20 7.42 18.09
C ALA A 174 -5.81 6.28 17.15
N GLN A 175 -6.15 6.39 15.86
CA GLN A 175 -5.81 5.38 14.85
C GLN A 175 -4.30 5.29 14.65
N LEU A 176 -3.59 6.41 14.49
CA LEU A 176 -2.13 6.42 14.31
C LEU A 176 -1.43 5.92 15.57
N TYR A 177 -1.76 6.46 16.73
CA TYR A 177 -1.18 6.03 17.99
C TYR A 177 -1.45 4.55 18.28
N GLY A 178 -2.70 4.11 18.16
CA GLY A 178 -3.10 2.72 18.38
C GLY A 178 -2.42 1.76 17.41
N THR A 179 -2.30 2.14 16.13
CA THR A 179 -1.57 1.32 15.14
C THR A 179 -0.10 1.15 15.55
N VAL A 180 0.59 2.24 15.89
CA VAL A 180 1.99 2.19 16.33
C VAL A 180 2.15 1.39 17.62
N ALA A 181 1.23 1.56 18.59
CA ALA A 181 1.29 0.88 19.88
C ALA A 181 1.06 -0.63 19.79
N LEU A 182 0.27 -1.10 18.82
CA LEU A 182 -0.04 -2.52 18.61
C LEU A 182 1.05 -3.29 17.85
N LEU A 183 1.99 -2.58 17.20
CA LEU A 183 3.08 -3.20 16.46
C LEU A 183 4.22 -3.64 17.40
N GLU A 184 4.89 -4.73 17.02
CA GLU A 184 6.08 -5.19 17.70
C GLU A 184 7.24 -4.17 17.56
N PRO A 185 8.22 -4.17 18.48
CA PRO A 185 9.33 -3.21 18.42
C PRO A 185 10.07 -3.19 17.07
N GLU A 186 10.32 -4.34 16.48
CA GLU A 186 11.00 -4.45 15.17
C GLU A 186 10.17 -3.87 14.02
N GLU A 187 8.87 -4.04 14.05
CA GLU A 187 7.94 -3.48 13.07
C GLU A 187 7.82 -1.97 13.23
N ARG A 188 7.70 -1.52 14.48
CA ARG A 188 7.66 -0.11 14.85
C ARG A 188 8.92 0.62 14.39
N ALA A 189 10.08 -0.01 14.54
CA ALA A 189 11.37 0.54 14.11
C ALA A 189 11.44 0.79 12.58
N ARG A 190 10.60 0.10 11.78
CA ARG A 190 10.49 0.34 10.34
C ARG A 190 9.70 1.61 9.99
N ILE A 191 8.81 2.06 10.86
CA ILE A 191 8.06 3.30 10.63
C ILE A 191 9.02 4.48 10.80
N LYS A 192 9.19 5.27 9.74
CA LYS A 192 10.08 6.43 9.74
C LYS A 192 9.34 7.75 9.90
N GLY A 193 8.03 7.76 9.67
CA GLY A 193 7.21 8.94 9.86
C GLY A 193 5.73 8.67 9.68
N LEU A 194 4.94 9.62 10.14
CA LEU A 194 3.50 9.62 10.09
C LEU A 194 3.03 10.64 9.06
N LEU A 195 1.92 10.34 8.39
CA LEU A 195 1.24 11.23 7.46
C LEU A 195 -0.22 11.42 7.90
N ILE A 196 -0.67 12.66 7.96
CA ILE A 196 -2.10 12.99 8.09
C ILE A 196 -2.63 13.24 6.68
N ASN A 197 -3.59 12.45 6.24
CA ASN A 197 -4.15 12.55 4.89
C ASN A 197 -5.59 13.03 4.90
N LYS A 198 -6.03 13.62 3.79
CA LYS A 198 -7.39 14.15 3.55
C LYS A 198 -7.76 15.29 4.51
N PHE A 199 -6.79 16.13 4.82
CA PHE A 199 -7.03 17.25 5.72
C PHE A 199 -7.86 18.35 5.06
N ARG A 200 -8.80 18.90 5.81
CA ARG A 200 -9.60 20.09 5.45
C ARG A 200 -9.49 21.12 6.56
N GLY A 201 -9.23 22.36 6.20
CA GLY A 201 -9.17 23.47 7.15
C GLY A 201 -7.78 24.06 7.34
N ASP A 202 -7.58 24.72 8.48
CA ASP A 202 -6.35 25.40 8.83
C ASP A 202 -5.41 24.45 9.58
N VAL A 203 -4.22 24.23 9.05
CA VAL A 203 -3.21 23.34 9.62
C VAL A 203 -2.66 23.87 10.97
N GLU A 204 -2.73 25.17 11.20
CA GLU A 204 -2.29 25.77 12.47
C GLU A 204 -3.12 25.26 13.67
N ILE A 205 -4.41 25.03 13.47
CA ILE A 205 -5.30 24.44 14.48
C ILE A 205 -4.88 23.00 14.80
N LEU A 206 -4.29 22.30 13.83
CA LEU A 206 -3.86 20.90 13.98
C LEU A 206 -2.52 20.76 14.71
N ARG A 207 -1.65 21.79 14.67
CA ARG A 207 -0.27 21.75 15.20
C ARG A 207 -0.13 21.17 16.61
N PRO A 208 -0.93 21.59 17.61
CA PRO A 208 -0.81 21.01 18.96
C PRO A 208 -1.07 19.49 18.99
N GLY A 209 -2.00 19.03 18.16
CA GLY A 209 -2.27 17.60 18.01
C GLY A 209 -1.13 16.84 17.35
N LEU A 210 -0.46 17.44 16.35
CA LEU A 210 0.71 16.85 15.73
C LEU A 210 1.86 16.69 16.72
N ALA A 211 2.16 17.75 17.50
CA ALA A 211 3.19 17.72 18.52
C ALA A 211 2.91 16.64 19.59
N MET A 212 1.67 16.53 20.05
CA MET A 212 1.24 15.46 20.97
C MET A 212 1.45 14.08 20.37
N LEU A 213 1.13 13.90 19.08
CA LEU A 213 1.29 12.61 18.39
C LEU A 213 2.77 12.22 18.29
N GLU A 214 3.65 13.17 17.93
CA GLU A 214 5.09 12.95 17.86
C GLU A 214 5.67 12.59 19.23
N GLU A 215 5.26 13.30 20.29
CA GLU A 215 5.66 13.00 21.67
C GLU A 215 5.25 11.58 22.08
N LYS A 216 4.00 11.18 21.79
CA LYS A 216 3.48 9.87 22.21
C LYS A 216 4.01 8.71 21.39
N THR A 217 4.29 8.91 20.11
CA THR A 217 4.74 7.84 19.21
C THR A 217 6.27 7.76 19.07
N HIS A 218 6.97 8.84 19.42
CA HIS A 218 8.39 9.06 19.12
C HIS A 218 8.70 8.97 17.63
N LEU A 219 7.73 9.33 16.78
CA LEU A 219 7.84 9.35 15.33
C LEU A 219 7.48 10.72 14.79
N PRO A 220 8.24 11.27 13.83
CA PRO A 220 7.94 12.57 13.24
C PRO A 220 6.68 12.50 12.37
N VAL A 221 5.90 13.58 12.36
CA VAL A 221 4.85 13.79 11.36
C VAL A 221 5.47 14.49 10.16
N PHE A 222 5.66 13.77 9.07
CA PHE A 222 6.30 14.28 7.86
C PHE A 222 5.43 15.22 7.05
N GLY A 223 4.12 15.15 7.22
CA GLY A 223 3.26 16.06 6.49
C GLY A 223 1.77 15.88 6.75
N VAL A 224 1.05 16.94 6.42
CA VAL A 224 -0.41 16.98 6.38
C VAL A 224 -0.82 17.19 4.92
N VAL A 225 -1.43 16.17 4.33
CA VAL A 225 -1.86 16.18 2.93
C VAL A 225 -3.30 16.67 2.86
N PRO A 226 -3.58 17.72 2.08
CA PRO A 226 -4.93 18.23 1.95
C PRO A 226 -5.84 17.21 1.27
N TYR A 227 -7.13 17.37 1.50
CA TYR A 227 -8.14 16.60 0.77
C TYR A 227 -8.11 17.01 -0.71
N LEU A 228 -7.86 16.03 -1.58
CA LEU A 228 -7.82 16.25 -3.02
C LEU A 228 -9.08 15.68 -3.66
N ASN A 229 -9.83 16.51 -4.38
CA ASN A 229 -10.93 16.06 -5.22
C ASN A 229 -10.34 15.41 -6.48
N CYS A 230 -10.19 14.09 -6.46
CA CYS A 230 -9.67 13.36 -7.62
C CYS A 230 -10.44 12.05 -7.83
N LEU A 231 -10.37 11.52 -9.03
CA LEU A 231 -11.07 10.30 -9.45
C LEU A 231 -10.73 9.07 -8.58
N LEU A 232 -9.54 9.02 -7.96
CA LEU A 232 -9.15 7.93 -7.09
C LEU A 232 -9.96 7.86 -5.79
N TYR A 233 -10.47 9.00 -5.30
CA TYR A 233 -11.33 9.03 -4.12
C TYR A 233 -12.80 8.73 -4.46
N THR A 234 -13.20 8.90 -5.71
CA THR A 234 -14.57 8.70 -6.17
C THR A 234 -14.79 7.32 -6.78
N SER A 235 -13.72 6.54 -7.00
CA SER A 235 -13.86 5.17 -7.49
C SER A 235 -14.39 4.27 -6.37
N PRO A 236 -15.57 3.65 -6.53
CA PRO A 236 -16.12 2.78 -5.50
C PRO A 236 -15.18 1.60 -5.25
N SER A 237 -14.88 1.34 -3.98
CA SER A 237 -14.22 0.11 -3.57
C SER A 237 -15.22 -1.04 -3.63
N PRO A 238 -14.81 -2.28 -3.94
CA PRO A 238 -15.66 -3.45 -3.82
C PRO A 238 -16.26 -3.68 -2.43
N ARG A 239 -15.72 -2.99 -1.39
CA ARG A 239 -16.23 -3.01 -0.03
C ARG A 239 -17.29 -1.95 0.25
N ASP A 240 -17.54 -1.04 -0.69
CA ASP A 240 -18.50 0.05 -0.55
C ASP A 240 -19.83 -0.27 -1.29
N ALA A 241 -19.96 -1.49 -1.82
CA ALA A 241 -21.14 -2.01 -2.50
C ALA A 241 -21.95 -2.93 -1.59
#